data_02d9f2d04c63feeb1e19946178827ba9
#
_entry.id   02d9f2d04c63feeb1e19946178827ba9
#
_cell.length_a   1.000
_cell.length_b   1.000
_cell.length_c   1.000
_cell.angle_alpha   90.00
_cell.angle_beta   90.00
_cell.angle_gamma   90.00
#
_symmetry.space_group_name_H-M   'P 1'
#
loop_
_entity.id
_entity.type
_entity.pdbx_description
1 polymer ?
#
loop_
_entity_poly.entity_id
_entity_poly.type
_entity_poly.pdbx_seq_one_letter_code
_entity_poly.pdbx_strand_id
1 'polypeptide(L)'
;MKGKREQIMVTALHLFAEKGFEGTSIRDIAEKASVNVAMVNYYFGSKEKLFENIVEHKSTTTRGILDEILHNKNLSQIQKIEAVIDSYIERLFTHRIFHRLIHQELILNQRESLQDSIVNSLYPNAVL
;
A
#
# COMPACT_ATOMS: atom_id res chain seq x y z
N MET A 1 -16.47 -12.48 2.02
CA MET A 1 -15.40 -13.44 1.63
C MET A 1 -14.36 -12.70 0.79
N LYS A 2 -13.12 -12.72 1.22
CA LYS A 2 -12.03 -12.11 0.44
C LYS A 2 -11.73 -12.96 -0.78
N GLY A 3 -11.64 -12.35 -1.95
CA GLY A 3 -11.23 -13.04 -3.17
C GLY A 3 -9.77 -13.48 -3.14
N LYS A 4 -9.39 -14.40 -4.02
CA LYS A 4 -8.00 -14.91 -4.12
C LYS A 4 -6.99 -13.79 -4.38
N ARG A 5 -7.35 -12.83 -5.24
CA ARG A 5 -6.50 -11.68 -5.53
C ARG A 5 -6.18 -10.87 -4.26
N GLU A 6 -7.19 -10.58 -3.46
CA GLU A 6 -7.03 -9.84 -2.21
C GLU A 6 -6.23 -10.64 -1.18
N GLN A 7 -6.48 -11.95 -1.09
CA GLN A 7 -5.72 -12.84 -0.21
C GLN A 7 -4.22 -12.84 -0.55
N ILE A 8 -3.88 -12.86 -1.83
CA ILE A 8 -2.49 -12.77 -2.29
C ILE A 8 -1.88 -11.42 -1.90
N MET A 9 -2.60 -10.33 -2.09
CA MET A 9 -2.11 -8.98 -1.72
C MET A 9 -1.83 -8.85 -0.23
N VAL A 10 -2.74 -9.31 0.62
CA VAL A 10 -2.58 -9.28 2.09
C VAL A 10 -1.38 -10.12 2.52
N THR A 11 -1.26 -11.33 1.98
CA THR A 11 -0.13 -12.23 2.27
C THR A 11 1.19 -11.62 1.83
N ALA A 12 1.24 -11.04 0.63
CA ALA A 12 2.43 -10.39 0.11
C ALA A 12 2.84 -9.19 0.96
N LEU A 13 1.88 -8.36 1.38
CA LEU A 13 2.14 -7.23 2.27
C LEU A 13 2.86 -7.68 3.55
N HIS A 14 2.37 -8.72 4.20
CA HIS A 14 2.97 -9.25 5.42
C HIS A 14 4.39 -9.80 5.18
N LEU A 15 4.60 -10.54 4.10
CA LEU A 15 5.92 -11.08 3.77
C LEU A 15 6.92 -9.99 3.39
N PHE A 16 6.51 -9.00 2.61
CA PHE A 16 7.36 -7.85 2.28
C PHE A 16 7.75 -7.06 3.54
N ALA A 17 6.82 -6.85 4.46
CA ALA A 17 7.09 -6.16 5.72
C ALA A 17 8.01 -6.94 6.64
N GLU A 18 7.92 -8.27 6.64
CA GLU A 18 8.74 -9.16 7.49
C GLU A 18 10.13 -9.41 6.92
N LYS A 19 10.22 -9.74 5.63
CA LYS A 19 11.45 -10.17 4.96
C LYS A 19 12.06 -9.12 4.04
N GLY A 20 11.36 -8.01 3.80
CA GLY A 20 11.71 -7.03 2.78
C GLY A 20 11.25 -7.47 1.38
N PHE A 21 11.23 -6.53 0.46
CA PHE A 21 10.86 -6.79 -0.94
C PHE A 21 11.83 -7.78 -1.60
N GLU A 22 13.14 -7.54 -1.49
CA GLU A 22 14.16 -8.40 -2.07
C GLU A 22 14.19 -9.80 -1.45
N GLY A 23 13.93 -9.91 -0.14
CA GLY A 23 13.93 -11.15 0.59
C GLY A 23 12.68 -12.02 0.40
N THR A 24 11.71 -11.57 -0.37
CA THR A 24 10.44 -12.27 -0.62
C THR A 24 10.34 -12.68 -2.07
N SER A 25 10.07 -13.96 -2.35
CA SER A 25 9.84 -14.48 -3.69
C SER A 25 8.36 -14.66 -3.99
N ILE A 26 8.00 -14.70 -5.27
CA ILE A 26 6.64 -15.09 -5.71
C ILE A 26 6.26 -16.48 -5.17
N ARG A 27 7.22 -17.39 -5.09
CA ARG A 27 7.02 -18.73 -4.56
C ARG A 27 6.66 -18.71 -3.07
N ASP A 28 7.34 -17.87 -2.27
CA ASP A 28 7.02 -17.67 -0.85
C ASP A 28 5.59 -17.15 -0.67
N ILE A 29 5.21 -16.19 -1.49
CA ILE A 29 3.86 -15.59 -1.46
C ILE A 29 2.80 -16.64 -1.81
N ALA A 30 3.01 -17.38 -2.89
CA ALA A 30 2.09 -18.43 -3.33
C ALA A 30 1.89 -19.51 -2.26
N GLU A 31 2.98 -19.98 -1.67
CA GLU A 31 2.96 -20.96 -0.58
C GLU A 31 2.17 -20.46 0.62
N LYS A 32 2.50 -19.26 1.09
CA LYS A 32 1.85 -18.66 2.26
C LYS A 32 0.37 -18.34 2.02
N ALA A 33 0.01 -17.95 0.81
CA ALA A 33 -1.37 -17.67 0.40
C ALA A 33 -2.17 -18.93 0.03
N SER A 34 -1.55 -20.10 0.06
CA SER A 34 -2.16 -21.39 -0.34
C SER A 34 -2.72 -21.37 -1.77
N VAL A 35 -1.94 -20.80 -2.67
CA VAL A 35 -2.23 -20.76 -4.12
C VAL A 35 -1.01 -21.25 -4.89
N ASN A 36 -1.16 -21.53 -6.18
CA ASN A 36 -0.01 -21.84 -7.02
C ASN A 36 0.65 -20.56 -7.59
N VAL A 37 1.90 -20.68 -8.01
CA VAL A 37 2.67 -19.57 -8.59
C VAL A 37 1.98 -19.02 -9.86
N ALA A 38 1.39 -19.88 -10.67
CA ALA A 38 0.66 -19.48 -11.87
C ALA A 38 -0.49 -18.52 -11.56
N MET A 39 -1.18 -18.75 -10.44
CA MET A 39 -2.28 -17.87 -10.00
C MET A 39 -1.76 -16.47 -9.61
N VAL A 40 -0.65 -16.40 -8.89
CA VAL A 40 -0.02 -15.11 -8.55
C VAL A 40 0.37 -14.35 -9.82
N ASN A 41 1.01 -15.03 -10.77
CA ASN A 41 1.39 -14.44 -12.05
C ASN A 41 0.18 -14.03 -12.91
N TYR A 42 -0.88 -14.80 -12.87
CA TYR A 42 -2.13 -14.47 -13.57
C TYR A 42 -2.73 -13.15 -13.07
N TYR A 43 -2.78 -12.95 -11.75
CA TYR A 43 -3.37 -11.73 -11.18
C TYR A 43 -2.46 -10.51 -11.30
N PHE A 44 -1.15 -10.67 -11.17
CA PHE A 44 -0.23 -9.54 -10.98
C PHE A 44 0.88 -9.45 -12.02
N GLY A 45 1.30 -10.54 -12.60
CA GLY A 45 2.35 -10.61 -13.61
C GLY A 45 3.77 -10.68 -13.04
N SER A 46 4.11 -9.86 -12.03
CA SER A 46 5.43 -9.83 -11.41
C SER A 46 5.35 -9.44 -9.94
N LYS A 47 6.44 -9.67 -9.21
CA LYS A 47 6.57 -9.24 -7.81
C LYS A 47 6.50 -7.72 -7.68
N GLU A 48 7.11 -7.01 -8.61
CA GLU A 48 7.10 -5.55 -8.70
C GLU A 48 5.67 -5.02 -8.89
N LYS A 49 4.93 -5.59 -9.83
CA LYS A 49 3.53 -5.21 -10.07
C LYS A 49 2.62 -5.55 -8.91
N LEU A 50 2.86 -6.67 -8.23
CA LEU A 50 2.14 -7.00 -7.01
C LEU A 50 2.36 -5.93 -5.93
N PHE A 51 3.60 -5.51 -5.72
CA PHE A 51 3.92 -4.43 -4.79
C PHE A 51 3.24 -3.12 -5.18
N GLU A 52 3.30 -2.73 -6.46
CA GLU A 52 2.61 -1.54 -6.98
C GLU A 52 1.10 -1.59 -6.74
N ASN A 53 0.48 -2.75 -6.96
CA ASN A 53 -0.95 -2.94 -6.70
C ASN A 53 -1.29 -2.76 -5.22
N ILE A 54 -0.45 -3.24 -4.30
CA ILE A 54 -0.63 -3.05 -2.86
C ILE A 54 -0.59 -1.56 -2.51
N VAL A 55 0.42 -0.85 -2.99
CA VAL A 55 0.58 0.59 -2.75
C VAL A 55 -0.60 1.38 -3.33
N GLU A 56 -0.99 1.09 -4.57
CA GLU A 56 -2.10 1.77 -5.23
C GLU A 56 -3.44 1.54 -4.51
N HIS A 57 -3.70 0.32 -4.09
CA HIS A 57 -4.92 0.01 -3.34
C HIS A 57 -5.02 0.80 -2.04
N LYS A 58 -3.93 0.86 -1.27
CA LYS A 58 -3.88 1.63 -0.01
C LYS A 58 -3.95 3.13 -0.26
N SER A 59 -3.28 3.63 -1.28
CA SER A 59 -3.29 5.05 -1.65
C SER A 59 -4.66 5.52 -2.11
N THR A 60 -5.36 4.72 -2.90
CA THR A 60 -6.72 5.03 -3.37
C THR A 60 -7.69 5.18 -2.19
N THR A 61 -7.62 4.27 -1.22
CA THR A 61 -8.42 4.35 0.00
C THR A 61 -8.12 5.63 0.78
N THR A 62 -6.85 5.97 0.93
CA THR A 62 -6.42 7.18 1.63
C THR A 62 -6.90 8.45 0.93
N ARG A 63 -6.76 8.52 -0.40
CA ARG A 63 -7.24 9.67 -1.18
C ARG A 63 -8.75 9.85 -1.04
N GLY A 64 -9.51 8.76 -1.07
CA GLY A 64 -10.96 8.81 -0.87
C GLY A 64 -11.36 9.42 0.48
N ILE A 65 -10.70 9.03 1.55
CA ILE A 65 -10.94 9.59 2.90
C ILE A 65 -10.61 11.08 2.93
N LEU A 66 -9.47 11.47 2.39
CA LEU A 66 -9.05 12.88 2.34
C LEU A 66 -10.02 13.73 1.51
N ASP A 67 -10.48 13.23 0.37
CA ASP A 67 -11.43 13.93 -0.48
C ASP A 67 -12.77 14.14 0.25
N GLU A 68 -13.28 13.14 0.96
CA GLU A 68 -14.49 13.28 1.76
C GLU A 68 -14.35 14.38 2.82
N ILE A 69 -13.23 14.42 3.54
CA ILE A 69 -12.97 15.44 4.57
C ILE A 69 -12.88 16.83 3.94
N LEU A 70 -12.07 16.97 2.88
CA LEU A 70 -11.79 18.28 2.26
C LEU A 70 -13.03 18.89 1.58
N HIS A 71 -13.90 18.06 1.04
CA HIS A 71 -15.13 18.51 0.38
C HIS A 71 -16.36 18.55 1.29
N ASN A 72 -16.20 18.24 2.57
CA ASN A 72 -17.30 18.28 3.53
C ASN A 72 -17.65 19.71 3.91
N LYS A 73 -18.81 20.18 3.40
CA LYS A 73 -19.29 21.54 3.62
C LYS A 73 -19.77 21.82 5.05
N ASN A 74 -19.97 20.77 5.84
CA ASN A 74 -20.41 20.89 7.26
C ASN A 74 -19.25 21.13 8.22
N LEU A 75 -18.01 21.01 7.75
CA LEU A 75 -16.81 21.22 8.55
C LEU A 75 -16.18 22.59 8.26
N SER A 76 -15.79 23.30 9.32
CA SER A 76 -14.94 24.48 9.20
C SER A 76 -13.53 24.08 8.73
N GLN A 77 -12.72 25.05 8.32
CA GLN A 77 -11.34 24.78 7.90
C GLN A 77 -10.50 24.14 9.02
N ILE A 78 -10.68 24.60 10.25
CA ILE A 78 -9.99 24.02 11.42
C ILE A 78 -10.45 22.57 11.66
N GLN A 79 -11.75 22.32 11.59
CA GLN A 79 -12.30 20.98 11.74
C GLN A 79 -11.81 20.01 10.66
N LYS A 80 -11.61 20.49 9.41
CA LYS A 80 -11.01 19.70 8.33
C LYS A 80 -9.56 19.31 8.65
N ILE A 81 -8.77 20.25 9.17
CA ILE A 81 -7.39 19.98 9.58
C ILE A 81 -7.36 18.93 10.69
N GLU A 82 -8.19 19.10 11.72
CA GLU A 82 -8.32 18.13 12.81
C GLU A 82 -8.70 16.74 12.29
N ALA A 83 -9.71 16.66 11.42
CA ALA A 83 -10.16 15.40 10.84
C ALA A 83 -9.07 14.71 9.99
N VAL A 84 -8.27 15.47 9.24
CA VAL A 84 -7.13 14.93 8.47
C VAL A 84 -6.08 14.35 9.41
N ILE A 85 -5.72 15.08 10.47
CA ILE A 85 -4.74 14.62 11.47
C ILE A 85 -5.24 13.36 12.18
N ASP A 86 -6.47 13.35 12.65
CA ASP A 86 -7.07 12.20 13.32
C ASP A 86 -7.11 10.97 12.41
N SER A 87 -7.54 11.14 11.18
CA SER A 87 -7.55 10.09 10.16
C SER A 87 -6.14 9.54 9.90
N TYR A 88 -5.14 10.39 9.85
CA TYR A 88 -3.75 9.98 9.64
C TYR A 88 -3.24 9.15 10.83
N ILE A 89 -3.44 9.63 12.05
CA ILE A 89 -3.03 8.94 13.27
C ILE A 89 -3.71 7.56 13.36
N GLU A 90 -5.02 7.51 13.15
CA GLU A 90 -5.77 6.24 13.16
C GLU A 90 -5.18 5.23 12.17
N ARG A 91 -4.86 5.65 10.96
CA ARG A 91 -4.29 4.76 9.94
C ARG A 91 -2.86 4.32 10.26
N LEU A 92 -2.06 5.15 10.92
CA LEU A 92 -0.72 4.73 11.39
C LEU A 92 -0.82 3.52 12.32
N PHE A 93 -1.82 3.49 13.20
CA PHE A 93 -2.04 2.36 14.10
C PHE A 93 -2.71 1.18 13.41
N THR A 94 -3.75 1.43 12.61
CA THR A 94 -4.54 0.39 11.95
C THR A 94 -3.77 -0.31 10.83
N HIS A 95 -2.96 0.43 10.07
CA HIS A 95 -2.19 -0.08 8.93
C HIS A 95 -0.67 -0.01 9.16
N ARG A 96 -0.24 -0.24 10.39
CA ARG A 96 1.18 -0.11 10.79
C ARG A 96 2.13 -0.98 9.97
N ILE A 97 1.70 -2.16 9.53
CA ILE A 97 2.51 -3.06 8.72
C ILE A 97 2.79 -2.44 7.35
N PHE A 98 1.78 -1.87 6.72
CA PHE A 98 1.94 -1.16 5.45
C PHE A 98 2.84 0.08 5.60
N HIS A 99 2.63 0.89 6.61
CA HIS A 99 3.45 2.08 6.87
C HIS A 99 4.91 1.71 7.14
N ARG A 100 5.15 0.63 7.89
CA ARG A 100 6.50 0.14 8.12
C ARG A 100 7.17 -0.30 6.82
N LEU A 101 6.46 -1.03 5.97
CA LEU A 101 6.98 -1.46 4.66
C LEU A 101 7.36 -0.26 3.78
N ILE A 102 6.46 0.70 3.64
CA ILE A 102 6.71 1.92 2.84
C ILE A 102 7.92 2.68 3.37
N HIS A 103 8.01 2.84 4.68
CA HIS A 103 9.11 3.54 5.32
C HIS A 103 10.45 2.84 5.07
N GLN A 104 10.49 1.51 5.20
CA GLN A 104 11.69 0.72 4.91
C GLN A 104 12.13 0.86 3.46
N GLU A 105 11.22 0.75 2.51
CA GLU A 105 11.55 0.85 1.08
C GLU A 105 12.00 2.25 0.68
N LEU A 106 11.43 3.30 1.26
CA LEU A 106 11.86 4.69 1.01
C LEU A 106 13.23 4.99 1.61
N ILE A 107 13.53 4.48 2.80
CA ILE A 107 14.81 4.75 3.49
C ILE A 107 15.95 3.91 2.92
N LEU A 108 15.71 2.62 2.66
CA LEU A 108 16.77 1.71 2.24
C LEU A 108 17.22 1.93 0.80
N ASN A 109 16.50 2.71 0.03
CA ASN A 109 16.88 3.14 -1.33
C ASN A 109 17.36 2.00 -2.24
N GLN A 110 16.75 0.82 -2.09
CA GLN A 110 17.21 -0.38 -2.79
C GLN A 110 16.74 -0.46 -4.24
N ARG A 111 15.61 0.19 -4.56
CA ARG A 111 15.06 0.20 -5.92
C ARG A 111 14.37 1.53 -6.22
N GLU A 112 14.97 2.29 -7.10
CA GLU A 112 14.41 3.57 -7.57
C GLU A 112 13.01 3.39 -8.17
N SER A 113 12.77 2.32 -8.93
CA SER A 113 11.47 2.03 -9.53
C SER A 113 10.34 1.82 -8.51
N LEU A 114 10.64 1.21 -7.35
CA LEU A 114 9.67 1.05 -6.28
C LEU A 114 9.40 2.36 -5.56
N GLN A 115 10.42 3.17 -5.36
CA GLN A 115 10.28 4.51 -4.78
C GLN A 115 9.42 5.40 -5.66
N ASP A 116 9.65 5.37 -6.97
CA ASP A 116 8.83 6.11 -7.93
C ASP A 116 7.37 5.66 -7.88
N SER A 117 7.12 4.36 -7.80
CA SER A 117 5.77 3.82 -7.67
C SER A 117 5.09 4.30 -6.39
N ILE A 118 5.80 4.30 -5.26
CA ILE A 118 5.29 4.79 -3.97
C ILE A 118 4.96 6.28 -4.06
N VAL A 119 5.91 7.08 -4.55
CA VAL A 119 5.75 8.54 -4.65
C VAL A 119 4.60 8.89 -5.59
N ASN A 120 4.54 8.27 -6.77
CA ASN A 120 3.49 8.54 -7.75
C ASN A 120 2.10 8.12 -7.26
N SER A 121 2.01 7.04 -6.48
CA SER A 121 0.74 6.60 -5.90
C SER A 121 0.27 7.48 -4.76
N LEU A 122 1.19 7.94 -3.90
CA LEU A 122 0.87 8.81 -2.77
C LEU A 122 0.65 10.27 -3.19
N TYR A 123 1.40 10.73 -4.17
CA TYR A 123 1.41 12.13 -4.61
C TYR A 123 1.30 12.23 -6.14
N PRO A 124 0.17 11.82 -6.74
CA PRO A 124 0.02 11.76 -8.20
C PRO A 124 0.16 13.10 -8.92
N ASN A 125 0.07 14.20 -8.18
CA ASN A 125 0.22 15.56 -8.71
C ASN A 125 1.49 16.25 -8.21
N ALA A 126 2.39 15.54 -7.54
CA ALA A 126 3.67 16.10 -7.14
C ALA A 126 4.54 16.26 -8.39
N VAL A 127 4.70 17.50 -8.83
CA VAL A 127 5.68 17.85 -9.86
C VAL A 127 7.02 18.00 -9.16
N LEU A 128 7.85 17.01 -9.32
CA LEU A 128 9.24 17.08 -8.86
C LEU A 128 10.11 17.65 -9.97
#